data_06191ad52f46940d5946efe60e5e3ce9
#
_entry.id   06191ad52f46940d5946efe60e5e3ce9
#
_cell.length_a   1.000
_cell.length_b   1.000
_cell.length_c   1.000
_cell.angle_alpha   90.00
_cell.angle_beta   90.00
_cell.angle_gamma   90.00
#
_symmetry.space_group_name_H-M   'P 1'
#
loop_
_entity.id
_entity.type
_entity.pdbx_description
1 polymer ?
#
loop_
_entity_poly.entity_id
_entity_poly.type
_entity_poly.pdbx_seq_one_letter_code
_entity_poly.pdbx_strand_id
1 'polypeptide(L)'
;MLIRPRLTEYYGVHTPQSELDFAIPFLNEDIPLYVDPFLLWKSPSLQDKSLHGALISAFNNLGVLVNDGNRSQAIEQLIIASECDEVGLGNSATRAGQRIGGKLANEILFLFERISFYRDNGFRHFEEIQLFVSGISKDRISDITCSFLKSFLIDYTHQECAELGIPMQEVEVENVFDHGKFRFETISTTLPTHPERGIPILLTPKRWLRHVPWISYETYFRDHCPQDDIAHEGEEITRVKVLTYNRDNYGVIDNFIKEKERTSEDCVNDPLFTQIPVISARRKLAAIKKLPTGKDEGADIKYEKCIAELFASLLYPQLDFAQVQARTDSGVSIRDLIFYNSRTHPFLREIMDDYGSRQITMEMKNVKKVDRTHIDQLNRYLHDELGNFGVLITRTELKRAERQRTVDLWSGQRKSIVSITDMDVEQMVEVFESKQRAPLDVLKKKYVEFRRACP
;
A
#
# COMPACT_ATOMS: atom_id res chain seq x y z
N MET A 1 10.01 19.28 -3.40
CA MET A 1 8.63 18.72 -3.26
C MET A 1 8.75 17.25 -2.90
N LEU A 2 8.07 16.80 -1.84
CA LEU A 2 8.03 15.39 -1.46
C LEU A 2 7.32 14.58 -2.55
N ILE A 3 7.85 13.40 -2.88
CA ILE A 3 7.23 12.46 -3.81
C ILE A 3 6.48 11.42 -3.01
N ARG A 4 5.18 11.20 -3.33
CA ARG A 4 4.29 10.30 -2.57
C ARG A 4 4.33 10.61 -1.07
N PRO A 5 3.99 11.85 -0.66
CA PRO A 5 4.13 12.27 0.72
C PRO A 5 3.27 11.42 1.65
N ARG A 6 3.86 11.00 2.76
CA ARG A 6 3.14 10.36 3.88
C ARG A 6 2.76 11.39 4.91
N LEU A 7 1.81 11.04 5.74
CA LEU A 7 1.36 11.91 6.82
C LEU A 7 2.51 12.37 7.72
N THR A 8 3.35 11.44 8.15
CA THR A 8 4.50 11.72 9.03
C THR A 8 5.54 12.60 8.38
N GLU A 9 5.87 12.36 7.10
CA GLU A 9 6.82 13.18 6.34
C GLU A 9 6.31 14.61 6.18
N TYR A 10 5.02 14.77 5.89
CA TYR A 10 4.41 16.09 5.72
C TYR A 10 4.45 16.92 7.01
N TYR A 11 4.16 16.30 8.15
CA TYR A 11 4.15 16.97 9.45
C TYR A 11 5.51 16.93 10.18
N GLY A 12 6.57 16.46 9.54
CA GLY A 12 7.93 16.44 10.11
C GLY A 12 8.12 15.49 11.28
N VAL A 13 7.29 14.43 11.36
CA VAL A 13 7.44 13.38 12.36
C VAL A 13 8.52 12.39 11.90
N HIS A 14 9.60 12.27 12.67
CA HIS A 14 10.76 11.46 12.31
C HIS A 14 10.73 10.03 12.86
N THR A 15 9.63 9.64 13.50
CA THR A 15 9.45 8.29 14.04
C THR A 15 9.27 7.28 12.90
N PRO A 16 10.10 6.24 12.81
CA PRO A 16 10.01 5.25 11.73
C PRO A 16 8.77 4.35 11.89
N GLN A 17 8.29 3.77 10.78
CA GLN A 17 7.13 2.87 10.75
C GLN A 17 7.24 1.71 11.75
N SER A 18 8.46 1.23 12.04
CA SER A 18 8.69 0.15 13.00
C SER A 18 8.31 0.50 14.44
N GLU A 19 8.40 1.78 14.80
CA GLU A 19 8.13 2.30 16.15
C GLU A 19 6.69 2.82 16.32
N LEU A 20 5.96 3.00 15.22
CA LEU A 20 4.58 3.44 15.23
C LEU A 20 3.62 2.24 15.28
N ASP A 21 2.51 2.38 15.99
CA ASP A 21 1.49 1.33 16.10
C ASP A 21 0.44 1.35 14.99
N PHE A 22 0.49 2.35 14.12
CA PHE A 22 -0.37 2.47 12.94
C PHE A 22 0.40 2.37 11.63
N ALA A 23 -0.29 2.07 10.53
CA ALA A 23 0.23 2.20 9.19
C ALA A 23 0.29 3.68 8.80
N ILE A 24 1.46 4.18 8.42
CA ILE A 24 1.62 5.57 7.98
C ILE A 24 0.90 5.75 6.65
N PRO A 25 -0.21 6.51 6.58
CA PRO A 25 -0.94 6.68 5.33
C PRO A 25 -0.18 7.57 4.34
N PHE A 26 -0.29 7.25 3.05
CA PHE A 26 0.02 8.21 2.00
C PHE A 26 -1.07 9.27 1.92
N LEU A 27 -0.70 10.51 1.59
CA LEU A 27 -1.68 11.59 1.45
C LEU A 27 -2.55 11.45 0.19
N ASN A 28 -1.99 10.96 -0.92
CA ASN A 28 -2.64 10.99 -2.22
C ASN A 28 -3.09 9.63 -2.79
N GLU A 29 -2.73 8.52 -2.14
CA GLU A 29 -3.03 7.17 -2.62
C GLU A 29 -3.22 6.20 -1.45
N ASP A 30 -3.75 5.01 -1.73
CA ASP A 30 -3.95 3.97 -0.73
C ASP A 30 -2.68 3.17 -0.48
N ILE A 31 -2.58 2.62 0.74
CA ILE A 31 -1.63 1.56 1.07
C ILE A 31 -2.27 0.22 0.67
N PRO A 32 -1.54 -0.68 -0.03
CA PRO A 32 -2.09 -1.97 -0.47
C PRO A 32 -2.18 -3.00 0.67
N LEU A 33 -2.81 -2.59 1.75
CA LEU A 33 -3.10 -3.38 2.94
C LEU A 33 -4.59 -3.29 3.23
N TYR A 34 -5.08 -4.23 4.00
CA TYR A 34 -6.50 -4.38 4.31
C TYR A 34 -6.67 -4.71 5.77
N VAL A 35 -7.69 -4.13 6.41
CA VAL A 35 -8.10 -4.57 7.74
C VAL A 35 -8.67 -5.98 7.64
N ASP A 36 -8.08 -6.90 8.40
CA ASP A 36 -8.55 -8.28 8.51
C ASP A 36 -9.34 -8.44 9.82
N PRO A 37 -10.66 -8.62 9.76
CA PRO A 37 -11.48 -8.78 10.94
C PRO A 37 -11.07 -9.98 11.80
N PHE A 38 -10.49 -11.00 11.18
CA PHE A 38 -10.01 -12.18 11.88
C PHE A 38 -8.87 -11.87 12.86
N LEU A 39 -8.03 -10.87 12.57
CA LEU A 39 -7.00 -10.40 13.49
C LEU A 39 -7.58 -9.76 14.76
N LEU A 40 -8.73 -9.08 14.66
CA LEU A 40 -9.44 -8.57 15.83
C LEU A 40 -10.05 -9.71 16.66
N TRP A 41 -10.66 -10.70 15.98
CA TRP A 41 -11.27 -11.87 16.63
C TRP A 41 -10.24 -12.67 17.45
N LYS A 42 -9.08 -12.97 16.88
CA LYS A 42 -8.04 -13.76 17.54
C LYS A 42 -7.17 -12.97 18.51
N SER A 43 -7.24 -11.64 18.50
CA SER A 43 -6.38 -10.78 19.31
C SER A 43 -6.40 -11.17 20.79
N PRO A 44 -5.26 -11.16 21.50
CA PRO A 44 -5.25 -11.30 22.95
C PRO A 44 -5.85 -10.09 23.67
N SER A 45 -5.97 -8.93 22.99
CA SER A 45 -6.53 -7.70 23.54
C SER A 45 -8.03 -7.82 23.75
N LEU A 46 -8.49 -7.48 24.95
CA LEU A 46 -9.93 -7.38 25.24
C LEU A 46 -10.61 -6.31 24.40
N GLN A 47 -9.91 -5.21 24.12
CA GLN A 47 -10.42 -4.13 23.27
C GLN A 47 -10.67 -4.63 21.83
N ASP A 48 -9.70 -5.27 21.20
CA ASP A 48 -9.86 -5.78 19.83
C ASP A 48 -10.99 -6.82 19.75
N LYS A 49 -11.10 -7.71 20.75
CA LYS A 49 -12.22 -8.67 20.82
C LYS A 49 -13.57 -7.99 20.98
N SER A 50 -13.64 -6.93 21.78
CA SER A 50 -14.86 -6.12 21.95
C SER A 50 -15.24 -5.42 20.64
N LEU A 51 -14.24 -4.88 19.91
CA LEU A 51 -14.45 -4.26 18.61
C LEU A 51 -14.91 -5.27 17.56
N HIS A 52 -14.35 -6.47 17.55
CA HIS A 52 -14.85 -7.54 16.70
C HIS A 52 -16.32 -7.86 17.04
N GLY A 53 -16.67 -8.03 18.33
CA GLY A 53 -18.05 -8.25 18.75
C GLY A 53 -19.01 -7.15 18.29
N ALA A 54 -18.59 -5.88 18.41
CA ALA A 54 -19.36 -4.73 17.96
C ALA A 54 -19.55 -4.71 16.43
N LEU A 55 -18.48 -5.03 15.68
CA LEU A 55 -18.51 -5.18 14.22
C LEU A 55 -19.51 -6.24 13.78
N ILE A 56 -19.43 -7.44 14.36
CA ILE A 56 -20.33 -8.55 14.04
C ILE A 56 -21.77 -8.23 14.42
N SER A 57 -21.98 -7.58 15.57
CA SER A 57 -23.31 -7.13 15.99
C SER A 57 -23.91 -6.11 15.02
N ALA A 58 -23.11 -5.13 14.56
CA ALA A 58 -23.52 -4.13 13.58
C ALA A 58 -23.89 -4.78 12.24
N PHE A 59 -23.06 -5.71 11.75
CA PHE A 59 -23.34 -6.42 10.50
C PHE A 59 -24.58 -7.30 10.60
N ASN A 60 -24.74 -8.07 11.69
CA ASN A 60 -25.89 -8.94 11.89
C ASN A 60 -27.19 -8.16 12.12
N ASN A 61 -27.12 -6.91 12.64
CA ASN A 61 -28.30 -6.05 12.71
C ASN A 61 -28.93 -5.77 11.34
N LEU A 62 -28.16 -5.82 10.25
CA LEU A 62 -28.71 -5.76 8.89
C LEU A 62 -29.67 -6.92 8.60
N GLY A 63 -29.35 -8.13 9.08
CA GLY A 63 -30.23 -9.29 9.00
C GLY A 63 -31.52 -9.11 9.84
N VAL A 64 -31.40 -8.53 11.02
CA VAL A 64 -32.58 -8.18 11.86
C VAL A 64 -33.49 -7.22 11.11
N LEU A 65 -32.95 -6.14 10.53
CA LEU A 65 -33.73 -5.19 9.73
C LEU A 65 -34.42 -5.87 8.55
N VAL A 66 -33.78 -6.82 7.88
CA VAL A 66 -34.41 -7.59 6.78
C VAL A 66 -35.57 -8.43 7.30
N ASN A 67 -35.40 -9.14 8.41
CA ASN A 67 -36.42 -9.98 9.00
C ASN A 67 -37.62 -9.17 9.53
N ASP A 68 -37.39 -7.94 9.98
CA ASP A 68 -38.41 -7.01 10.45
C ASP A 68 -39.11 -6.24 9.31
N GLY A 69 -38.77 -6.55 8.04
CA GLY A 69 -39.35 -5.91 6.84
C GLY A 69 -38.74 -4.58 6.47
N ASN A 70 -37.68 -4.12 7.16
CA ASN A 70 -36.98 -2.85 6.92
C ASN A 70 -35.83 -3.00 5.93
N ARG A 71 -36.00 -3.82 4.87
CA ARG A 71 -34.96 -4.15 3.89
C ARG A 71 -34.34 -2.93 3.23
N SER A 72 -35.13 -1.91 2.91
CA SER A 72 -34.60 -0.68 2.30
C SER A 72 -33.56 0.03 3.18
N GLN A 73 -33.83 0.09 4.49
CA GLN A 73 -32.87 0.64 5.45
C GLN A 73 -31.60 -0.21 5.58
N ALA A 74 -31.73 -1.55 5.57
CA ALA A 74 -30.57 -2.44 5.57
C ALA A 74 -29.70 -2.26 4.32
N ILE A 75 -30.31 -2.10 3.14
CA ILE A 75 -29.60 -1.80 1.88
C ILE A 75 -28.84 -0.49 1.97
N GLU A 76 -29.50 0.58 2.44
CA GLU A 76 -28.90 1.91 2.61
C GLU A 76 -27.69 1.85 3.54
N GLN A 77 -27.87 1.26 4.73
CA GLN A 77 -26.77 1.11 5.70
C GLN A 77 -25.58 0.32 5.14
N LEU A 78 -25.84 -0.77 4.41
CA LEU A 78 -24.77 -1.56 3.83
C LEU A 78 -24.04 -0.83 2.69
N ILE A 79 -24.76 -0.04 1.89
CA ILE A 79 -24.15 0.84 0.87
C ILE A 79 -23.23 1.88 1.55
N ILE A 80 -23.70 2.53 2.61
CA ILE A 80 -22.91 3.49 3.38
C ILE A 80 -21.68 2.82 3.99
N ALA A 81 -21.82 1.64 4.58
CA ALA A 81 -20.72 0.90 5.19
C ALA A 81 -19.65 0.43 4.21
N SER A 82 -19.92 0.40 2.90
CA SER A 82 -19.04 -0.22 1.90
C SER A 82 -17.88 0.66 1.43
N GLU A 83 -17.68 1.83 2.02
CA GLU A 83 -16.63 2.79 1.66
C GLU A 83 -16.15 3.56 2.89
N CYS A 84 -14.81 3.65 3.04
CA CYS A 84 -14.17 4.40 4.12
C CYS A 84 -12.89 5.09 3.60
N ASP A 85 -13.05 6.15 2.83
CA ASP A 85 -11.96 6.86 2.13
C ASP A 85 -10.91 7.46 3.09
N GLU A 86 -11.31 7.75 4.34
CA GLU A 86 -10.46 8.43 5.30
C GLU A 86 -9.27 7.59 5.78
N VAL A 87 -9.36 6.24 5.69
CA VAL A 87 -8.28 5.34 6.13
C VAL A 87 -7.14 5.20 5.13
N GLY A 88 -7.40 5.37 3.80
CA GLY A 88 -6.39 5.25 2.74
C GLY A 88 -5.77 3.86 2.66
N LEU A 89 -6.58 2.82 2.78
CA LEU A 89 -6.22 1.43 2.58
C LEU A 89 -6.87 0.91 1.30
N GLY A 90 -6.17 0.04 0.55
CA GLY A 90 -6.69 -0.50 -0.70
C GLY A 90 -5.72 -0.42 -1.85
N ASN A 91 -6.23 -0.37 -3.08
CA ASN A 91 -5.44 -0.31 -4.30
C ASN A 91 -5.71 0.93 -5.16
N SER A 92 -6.39 1.94 -4.62
CA SER A 92 -6.68 3.15 -5.38
C SER A 92 -5.45 4.05 -5.50
N ALA A 93 -5.24 4.63 -6.67
CA ALA A 93 -4.22 5.64 -6.90
C ALA A 93 -4.65 7.05 -6.44
N THR A 94 -5.88 7.22 -5.94
CA THR A 94 -6.48 8.52 -5.62
C THR A 94 -7.14 8.60 -4.25
N ARG A 95 -7.11 7.55 -3.44
CA ARG A 95 -7.88 7.38 -2.20
C ARG A 95 -9.40 7.49 -2.37
N ALA A 96 -9.90 7.35 -3.59
CA ALA A 96 -11.33 7.32 -3.87
C ALA A 96 -11.70 5.88 -4.27
N GLY A 97 -12.51 5.25 -3.46
CA GLY A 97 -13.04 3.93 -3.72
C GLY A 97 -14.39 3.97 -4.46
N GLN A 98 -15.06 2.87 -4.49
CA GLN A 98 -16.36 2.75 -5.13
C GLN A 98 -17.32 1.95 -4.23
N ARG A 99 -18.37 2.60 -3.75
CA ARG A 99 -19.43 1.96 -2.98
C ARG A 99 -20.08 0.82 -3.73
N ILE A 100 -20.58 -0.16 -3.02
CA ILE A 100 -21.43 -1.19 -3.62
C ILE A 100 -22.77 -0.59 -4.07
N GLY A 101 -23.31 -1.10 -5.18
CA GLY A 101 -24.65 -0.73 -5.62
C GLY A 101 -25.74 -1.52 -4.87
N GLY A 102 -26.98 -1.02 -4.94
CA GLY A 102 -28.13 -1.65 -4.30
C GLY A 102 -28.35 -3.12 -4.69
N LYS A 103 -27.99 -3.52 -5.91
CA LYS A 103 -28.08 -4.93 -6.33
C LYS A 103 -27.16 -5.81 -5.51
N LEU A 104 -25.90 -5.41 -5.34
CA LEU A 104 -24.92 -6.19 -4.59
C LEU A 104 -25.24 -6.20 -3.09
N ALA A 105 -25.67 -5.05 -2.53
CA ALA A 105 -26.18 -4.99 -1.17
C ALA A 105 -27.33 -5.98 -0.95
N ASN A 106 -28.26 -6.04 -1.89
CA ASN A 106 -29.39 -6.96 -1.85
C ASN A 106 -28.97 -8.43 -1.91
N GLU A 107 -27.95 -8.78 -2.71
CA GLU A 107 -27.40 -10.14 -2.77
C GLU A 107 -26.73 -10.56 -1.45
N ILE A 108 -26.06 -9.62 -0.75
CA ILE A 108 -25.48 -9.88 0.58
C ILE A 108 -26.60 -10.13 1.60
N LEU A 109 -27.59 -9.25 1.64
CA LEU A 109 -28.71 -9.37 2.59
C LEU A 109 -29.56 -10.61 2.37
N PHE A 110 -29.64 -11.11 1.13
CA PHE A 110 -30.33 -12.33 0.79
C PHE A 110 -29.73 -13.58 1.47
N LEU A 111 -28.46 -13.54 1.88
CA LEU A 111 -27.84 -14.63 2.65
C LEU A 111 -28.54 -14.88 3.99
N PHE A 112 -29.01 -13.83 4.66
CA PHE A 112 -29.76 -13.96 5.92
C PHE A 112 -31.13 -14.65 5.74
N GLU A 113 -31.69 -14.61 4.53
CA GLU A 113 -32.96 -15.32 4.23
C GLU A 113 -32.72 -16.73 3.70
N ARG A 114 -31.72 -16.90 2.82
CA ARG A 114 -31.47 -18.15 2.09
C ARG A 114 -30.78 -19.22 2.92
N ILE A 115 -29.78 -18.82 3.73
CA ILE A 115 -28.98 -19.75 4.52
C ILE A 115 -29.54 -19.79 5.93
N SER A 116 -30.18 -20.92 6.29
CA SER A 116 -30.85 -21.09 7.59
C SER A 116 -29.93 -20.79 8.77
N PHE A 117 -28.66 -21.19 8.67
CA PHE A 117 -27.69 -20.91 9.73
C PHE A 117 -27.54 -19.39 9.99
N TYR A 118 -27.38 -18.57 8.94
CA TYR A 118 -27.24 -17.10 9.12
C TYR A 118 -28.54 -16.44 9.54
N ARG A 119 -29.68 -16.96 9.11
CA ARG A 119 -30.97 -16.47 9.57
C ARG A 119 -31.16 -16.66 11.08
N ASP A 120 -30.72 -17.79 11.60
CA ASP A 120 -30.98 -18.21 12.97
C ASP A 120 -29.89 -17.73 13.95
N ASN A 121 -28.61 -17.65 13.47
CA ASN A 121 -27.43 -17.35 14.30
C ASN A 121 -26.68 -16.07 13.90
N GLY A 122 -26.92 -15.52 12.70
CA GLY A 122 -26.10 -14.48 12.12
C GLY A 122 -24.72 -14.99 11.66
N PHE A 123 -23.90 -14.08 11.18
CA PHE A 123 -22.50 -14.33 10.86
C PHE A 123 -21.65 -14.30 12.14
N ARG A 124 -20.69 -15.20 12.23
CA ARG A 124 -19.61 -15.15 13.22
C ARG A 124 -18.37 -14.43 12.64
N HIS A 125 -18.16 -14.57 11.36
CA HIS A 125 -17.17 -13.91 10.56
C HIS A 125 -17.85 -13.34 9.31
N PHE A 126 -18.14 -12.04 9.28
CA PHE A 126 -18.88 -11.47 8.15
C PHE A 126 -18.08 -11.48 6.84
N GLU A 127 -16.76 -11.59 6.90
CA GLU A 127 -15.89 -11.78 5.75
C GLU A 127 -16.20 -13.05 4.93
N GLU A 128 -16.99 -13.98 5.48
CA GLU A 128 -17.55 -15.13 4.78
C GLU A 128 -18.40 -14.74 3.57
N ILE A 129 -18.97 -13.51 3.54
CA ILE A 129 -19.80 -13.05 2.42
C ILE A 129 -19.11 -13.18 1.06
N GLN A 130 -17.78 -13.07 1.00
CA GLN A 130 -17.00 -13.23 -0.23
C GLN A 130 -17.03 -14.67 -0.78
N LEU A 131 -17.41 -15.65 0.04
CA LEU A 131 -17.55 -17.07 -0.33
C LEU A 131 -18.93 -17.39 -0.93
N PHE A 132 -19.85 -16.43 -0.90
CA PHE A 132 -21.24 -16.59 -1.36
C PHE A 132 -21.65 -15.58 -2.42
N VAL A 133 -21.04 -14.38 -2.43
CA VAL A 133 -21.45 -13.25 -3.28
C VAL A 133 -20.33 -12.83 -4.20
N SER A 134 -20.65 -12.74 -5.49
CA SER A 134 -19.69 -12.25 -6.48
C SER A 134 -19.45 -10.74 -6.32
N GLY A 135 -18.22 -10.30 -6.58
CA GLY A 135 -17.87 -8.88 -6.49
C GLY A 135 -17.52 -8.39 -5.08
N ILE A 136 -17.54 -9.25 -4.08
CA ILE A 136 -16.94 -8.93 -2.78
C ILE A 136 -15.46 -9.28 -2.82
N SER A 137 -14.63 -8.27 -2.60
CA SER A 137 -13.18 -8.35 -2.54
C SER A 137 -12.70 -8.07 -1.12
N LYS A 138 -11.42 -8.33 -0.87
CA LYS A 138 -10.73 -7.97 0.38
C LYS A 138 -10.81 -6.48 0.71
N ASP A 139 -10.82 -5.64 -0.31
CA ASP A 139 -10.97 -4.18 -0.21
C ASP A 139 -12.31 -3.83 0.46
N ARG A 140 -13.41 -4.39 -0.05
CA ARG A 140 -14.75 -4.18 0.52
C ARG A 140 -14.93 -4.73 1.93
N ILE A 141 -14.28 -5.85 2.26
CA ILE A 141 -14.25 -6.37 3.63
C ILE A 141 -13.56 -5.37 4.56
N SER A 142 -12.42 -4.83 4.13
CA SER A 142 -11.67 -3.81 4.86
C SER A 142 -12.50 -2.54 5.07
N ASP A 143 -13.14 -2.03 4.01
CA ASP A 143 -13.96 -0.82 4.07
C ASP A 143 -15.16 -0.97 5.00
N ILE A 144 -15.89 -2.08 4.91
CA ILE A 144 -17.01 -2.39 5.80
C ILE A 144 -16.53 -2.44 7.26
N THR A 145 -15.38 -3.07 7.50
CA THR A 145 -14.78 -3.11 8.84
C THR A 145 -14.45 -1.72 9.37
N CYS A 146 -13.75 -0.91 8.57
CA CYS A 146 -13.38 0.45 8.94
C CYS A 146 -14.61 1.33 9.18
N SER A 147 -15.65 1.20 8.34
CA SER A 147 -16.89 1.99 8.47
C SER A 147 -17.64 1.68 9.75
N PHE A 148 -17.82 0.42 10.10
CA PHE A 148 -18.46 0.07 11.37
C PHE A 148 -17.59 0.38 12.59
N LEU A 149 -16.27 0.42 12.46
CA LEU A 149 -15.34 0.76 13.54
C LEU A 149 -14.85 2.21 13.48
N LYS A 150 -15.45 3.07 12.64
CA LYS A 150 -14.99 4.44 12.38
C LYS A 150 -14.91 5.27 13.67
N SER A 151 -15.85 5.15 14.60
CA SER A 151 -15.82 5.85 15.88
C SER A 151 -14.55 5.52 16.69
N PHE A 152 -14.16 4.24 16.76
CA PHE A 152 -12.91 3.83 17.38
C PHE A 152 -11.69 4.39 16.64
N LEU A 153 -11.68 4.35 15.29
CA LEU A 153 -10.56 4.88 14.50
C LEU A 153 -10.37 6.39 14.71
N ILE A 154 -11.45 7.14 14.95
CA ILE A 154 -11.40 8.56 15.30
C ILE A 154 -10.68 8.74 16.64
N ASP A 155 -11.10 8.04 17.69
CA ASP A 155 -10.49 8.12 19.01
C ASP A 155 -9.01 7.67 18.98
N TYR A 156 -8.73 6.60 18.26
CA TYR A 156 -7.37 6.11 18.06
C TYR A 156 -6.51 7.16 17.36
N THR A 157 -7.03 7.79 16.30
CA THR A 157 -6.32 8.84 15.56
C THR A 157 -6.01 10.04 16.45
N HIS A 158 -6.96 10.45 17.29
CA HIS A 158 -6.77 11.53 18.28
C HIS A 158 -5.56 11.22 19.18
N GLN A 159 -5.53 10.02 19.74
CA GLN A 159 -4.47 9.62 20.67
C GLN A 159 -3.10 9.64 19.97
N GLU A 160 -2.97 8.97 18.83
CA GLU A 160 -1.69 8.87 18.09
C GLU A 160 -1.21 10.27 17.62
N CYS A 161 -2.13 11.11 17.11
CA CYS A 161 -1.78 12.46 16.68
C CYS A 161 -1.35 13.36 17.85
N ALA A 162 -2.01 13.24 19.00
CA ALA A 162 -1.62 13.98 20.19
C ALA A 162 -0.22 13.59 20.70
N GLU A 163 0.10 12.29 20.70
CA GLU A 163 1.40 11.78 21.13
C GLU A 163 2.53 12.21 20.18
N LEU A 164 2.25 12.30 18.89
CA LEU A 164 3.23 12.66 17.86
C LEU A 164 3.30 14.17 17.55
N GLY A 165 2.41 14.97 18.15
CA GLY A 165 2.32 16.40 17.88
C GLY A 165 1.81 16.73 16.46
N ILE A 166 1.05 15.82 15.83
CA ILE A 166 0.44 16.06 14.51
C ILE A 166 -0.73 17.00 14.67
N PRO A 167 -0.77 18.15 13.93
CA PRO A 167 -1.85 19.11 14.03
C PRO A 167 -3.19 18.51 13.58
N MET A 168 -4.25 18.80 14.31
CA MET A 168 -5.62 18.42 13.98
C MET A 168 -6.48 19.68 13.77
N GLN A 169 -7.48 19.56 12.91
CA GLN A 169 -8.43 20.62 12.59
C GLN A 169 -9.86 20.15 12.85
N GLU A 170 -10.76 21.07 13.17
CA GLU A 170 -12.18 20.76 13.30
C GLU A 170 -12.76 20.40 11.93
N VAL A 171 -13.40 19.23 11.87
CA VAL A 171 -13.98 18.65 10.64
C VAL A 171 -15.30 17.96 10.95
N GLU A 172 -16.19 17.95 9.97
CA GLU A 172 -17.36 17.07 9.99
C GLU A 172 -16.97 15.72 9.37
N VAL A 173 -17.21 14.65 10.11
CA VAL A 173 -16.99 13.28 9.64
C VAL A 173 -18.33 12.62 9.41
N GLU A 174 -18.61 12.32 8.15
CA GLU A 174 -19.83 11.64 7.74
C GLU A 174 -19.74 10.12 7.97
N ASN A 175 -20.90 9.49 8.04
CA ASN A 175 -21.01 8.03 8.08
C ASN A 175 -20.22 7.39 9.24
N VAL A 176 -20.37 7.93 10.44
CA VAL A 176 -19.87 7.32 11.68
C VAL A 176 -20.98 6.46 12.27
N PHE A 177 -20.67 5.16 12.47
CA PHE A 177 -21.68 4.22 12.99
C PHE A 177 -21.84 4.37 14.51
N ASP A 178 -23.07 4.66 14.95
CA ASP A 178 -23.46 4.65 16.36
C ASP A 178 -23.93 3.24 16.75
N HIS A 179 -23.10 2.52 17.50
CA HIS A 179 -23.40 1.16 17.96
C HIS A 179 -24.56 1.08 18.96
N GLY A 180 -24.92 2.18 19.63
CA GLY A 180 -26.05 2.23 20.54
C GLY A 180 -27.39 2.37 19.82
N LYS A 181 -27.40 3.06 18.66
CA LYS A 181 -28.59 3.32 17.86
C LYS A 181 -28.66 2.46 16.58
N PHE A 182 -27.62 1.73 16.26
CA PHE A 182 -27.45 0.96 15.03
C PHE A 182 -27.74 1.76 13.75
N ARG A 183 -27.15 2.96 13.65
CA ARG A 183 -27.29 3.83 12.47
C ARG A 183 -26.05 4.67 12.25
N PHE A 184 -25.89 5.15 11.03
CA PHE A 184 -24.84 6.09 10.67
C PHE A 184 -25.27 7.53 10.99
N GLU A 185 -24.33 8.32 11.53
CA GLU A 185 -24.52 9.74 11.88
C GLU A 185 -23.32 10.56 11.38
N THR A 186 -23.51 11.87 11.24
CA THR A 186 -22.41 12.82 11.05
C THR A 186 -22.01 13.40 12.39
N ILE A 187 -20.71 13.46 12.66
CA ILE A 187 -20.19 14.05 13.89
C ILE A 187 -19.18 15.15 13.59
N SER A 188 -19.12 16.17 14.45
CA SER A 188 -18.07 17.19 14.44
C SER A 188 -16.97 16.76 15.41
N THR A 189 -15.71 16.75 14.94
CA THR A 189 -14.55 16.34 15.72
C THR A 189 -13.27 16.99 15.17
N THR A 190 -12.12 16.77 15.82
CA THR A 190 -10.83 17.24 15.32
C THR A 190 -10.04 16.09 14.76
N LEU A 191 -9.51 16.23 13.54
CA LEU A 191 -8.67 15.20 12.89
C LEU A 191 -7.54 15.83 12.09
N PRO A 192 -6.44 15.08 11.81
CA PRO A 192 -5.49 15.48 10.80
C PRO A 192 -6.19 15.46 9.43
N THR A 193 -5.88 16.44 8.61
CA THR A 193 -6.51 16.61 7.30
C THR A 193 -5.49 16.55 6.20
N HIS A 194 -5.96 16.15 5.00
CA HIS A 194 -5.16 16.29 3.78
C HIS A 194 -4.87 17.78 3.54
N PRO A 195 -3.59 18.19 3.40
CA PRO A 195 -3.22 19.61 3.40
C PRO A 195 -3.81 20.43 2.25
N GLU A 196 -4.09 19.80 1.11
CA GLU A 196 -4.64 20.50 -0.05
C GLU A 196 -6.15 20.30 -0.21
N ARG A 197 -6.71 19.19 0.28
CA ARG A 197 -8.11 18.81 0.05
C ARG A 197 -8.99 19.03 1.28
N GLY A 198 -8.40 19.19 2.48
CA GLY A 198 -9.14 19.30 3.74
C GLY A 198 -9.88 18.03 4.16
N ILE A 199 -9.67 16.91 3.48
CA ILE A 199 -10.33 15.62 3.78
C ILE A 199 -9.71 15.04 5.06
N PRO A 200 -10.52 14.57 6.02
CA PRO A 200 -10.02 13.96 7.23
C PRO A 200 -9.24 12.68 6.94
N ILE A 201 -8.25 12.40 7.78
CA ILE A 201 -7.40 11.21 7.70
C ILE A 201 -7.56 10.42 8.97
N LEU A 202 -7.86 9.13 8.85
CA LEU A 202 -7.94 8.19 9.96
C LEU A 202 -6.73 7.25 9.95
N LEU A 203 -6.16 7.03 11.13
CA LEU A 203 -5.06 6.09 11.34
C LEU A 203 -5.61 4.70 11.65
N THR A 204 -4.97 3.68 11.11
CA THR A 204 -5.38 2.28 11.30
C THR A 204 -4.28 1.50 12.03
N PRO A 205 -4.60 0.78 13.12
CA PRO A 205 -3.63 -0.02 13.84
C PRO A 205 -2.95 -1.05 12.94
N LYS A 206 -1.61 -1.05 12.89
CA LYS A 206 -0.84 -1.99 12.03
C LYS A 206 -1.09 -3.45 12.37
N ARG A 207 -1.45 -3.77 13.61
CA ARG A 207 -1.76 -5.12 14.07
C ARG A 207 -3.01 -5.74 13.43
N TRP A 208 -3.87 -4.91 12.80
CA TRP A 208 -5.09 -5.38 12.11
C TRP A 208 -4.89 -5.64 10.62
N LEU A 209 -3.68 -5.40 10.07
CA LEU A 209 -3.46 -5.27 8.63
C LEU A 209 -2.84 -6.51 8.01
N ARG A 210 -3.37 -6.93 6.86
CA ARG A 210 -2.86 -8.00 6.01
C ARG A 210 -2.97 -7.65 4.52
N HIS A 211 -2.11 -8.24 3.70
CA HIS A 211 -2.22 -8.16 2.22
C HIS A 211 -3.38 -9.01 1.69
N VAL A 212 -3.66 -10.11 2.36
CA VAL A 212 -4.79 -11.00 2.06
C VAL A 212 -5.45 -11.38 3.37
N PRO A 213 -6.77 -11.17 3.54
CA PRO A 213 -7.51 -11.62 4.71
C PRO A 213 -7.36 -13.11 4.95
N TRP A 214 -7.42 -13.52 6.22
CA TRP A 214 -7.27 -14.93 6.61
C TRP A 214 -8.40 -15.82 6.06
N ILE A 215 -9.62 -15.33 6.12
CA ILE A 215 -10.76 -15.91 5.42
C ILE A 215 -10.86 -15.18 4.07
N SER A 216 -10.47 -15.86 2.98
CA SER A 216 -10.52 -15.30 1.62
C SER A 216 -10.99 -16.31 0.61
N TYR A 217 -11.65 -15.84 -0.46
CA TYR A 217 -12.08 -16.70 -1.56
C TYR A 217 -10.89 -17.44 -2.22
N GLU A 218 -9.77 -16.76 -2.39
CA GLU A 218 -8.58 -17.33 -3.03
C GLU A 218 -8.02 -18.51 -2.23
N THR A 219 -7.97 -18.39 -0.90
CA THR A 219 -7.51 -19.46 -0.02
C THR A 219 -8.51 -20.61 0.00
N TYR A 220 -9.82 -20.30 0.11
CA TYR A 220 -10.87 -21.30 0.04
C TYR A 220 -10.83 -22.10 -1.27
N PHE A 221 -10.78 -21.39 -2.40
CA PHE A 221 -10.77 -22.02 -3.74
C PHE A 221 -9.58 -22.94 -3.96
N ARG A 222 -8.40 -22.52 -3.49
CA ARG A 222 -7.16 -23.28 -3.67
C ARG A 222 -7.10 -24.53 -2.80
N ASP A 223 -7.49 -24.41 -1.53
CA ASP A 223 -7.16 -25.40 -0.49
C ASP A 223 -8.36 -26.24 -0.02
N HIS A 224 -9.60 -25.78 -0.21
CA HIS A 224 -10.80 -26.37 0.40
C HIS A 224 -12.00 -26.57 -0.53
N CYS A 225 -11.99 -25.90 -1.69
CA CYS A 225 -13.11 -25.99 -2.62
C CYS A 225 -13.21 -27.41 -3.21
N PRO A 226 -14.36 -28.12 -3.08
CA PRO A 226 -14.56 -29.45 -3.65
C PRO A 226 -14.78 -29.35 -5.16
N GLN A 227 -13.70 -29.15 -5.90
CA GLN A 227 -13.74 -28.87 -7.34
C GLN A 227 -14.39 -29.98 -8.14
N ASP A 228 -14.20 -31.24 -7.74
CA ASP A 228 -14.79 -32.43 -8.38
C ASP A 228 -16.32 -32.49 -8.26
N ASP A 229 -16.88 -31.88 -7.20
CA ASP A 229 -18.34 -31.84 -6.98
C ASP A 229 -19.00 -30.69 -7.76
N ILE A 230 -18.22 -29.69 -8.19
CA ILE A 230 -18.72 -28.45 -8.82
C ILE A 230 -18.75 -28.55 -10.36
N ALA A 231 -17.82 -29.27 -10.95
CA ALA A 231 -17.71 -29.42 -12.39
C ALA A 231 -17.32 -30.84 -12.78
N HIS A 232 -17.86 -31.33 -13.90
CA HIS A 232 -17.44 -32.60 -14.48
C HIS A 232 -16.09 -32.47 -15.18
N GLU A 233 -15.44 -33.63 -15.43
CA GLU A 233 -14.14 -33.71 -16.09
C GLU A 233 -14.15 -32.96 -17.45
N GLY A 234 -13.26 -31.96 -17.58
CA GLY A 234 -13.17 -31.09 -18.77
C GLY A 234 -14.02 -29.81 -18.74
N GLU A 235 -14.80 -29.56 -17.69
CA GLU A 235 -15.62 -28.36 -17.54
C GLU A 235 -14.89 -27.25 -16.75
N GLU A 236 -14.92 -26.02 -17.23
CA GLU A 236 -14.31 -24.88 -16.52
C GLU A 236 -15.06 -24.56 -15.22
N ILE A 237 -14.32 -24.51 -14.12
CA ILE A 237 -14.83 -24.10 -12.81
C ILE A 237 -14.81 -22.56 -12.74
N THR A 238 -15.96 -21.93 -12.93
CA THR A 238 -16.10 -20.49 -12.79
C THR A 238 -16.41 -20.10 -11.34
N ARG A 239 -16.00 -18.88 -10.94
CA ARG A 239 -16.33 -18.34 -9.60
C ARG A 239 -17.83 -18.40 -9.32
N VAL A 240 -18.69 -18.14 -10.29
CA VAL A 240 -20.14 -18.18 -10.14
C VAL A 240 -20.63 -19.57 -9.76
N LYS A 241 -20.11 -20.65 -10.40
CA LYS A 241 -20.45 -22.03 -10.06
C LYS A 241 -20.07 -22.34 -8.60
N VAL A 242 -18.87 -21.97 -8.18
CA VAL A 242 -18.39 -22.16 -6.80
C VAL A 242 -19.30 -21.45 -5.79
N LEU A 243 -19.59 -20.16 -6.00
CA LEU A 243 -20.43 -19.38 -5.08
C LEU A 243 -21.87 -19.92 -5.02
N THR A 244 -22.38 -20.48 -6.12
CA THR A 244 -23.70 -21.11 -6.15
C THR A 244 -23.68 -22.41 -5.35
N TYR A 245 -22.69 -23.26 -5.56
CA TYR A 245 -22.49 -24.48 -4.80
C TYR A 245 -22.39 -24.21 -3.28
N ASN A 246 -21.62 -23.19 -2.90
CA ASN A 246 -21.45 -22.81 -1.50
C ASN A 246 -22.77 -22.42 -0.83
N ARG A 247 -23.65 -21.69 -1.56
CA ARG A 247 -24.96 -21.29 -1.04
C ARG A 247 -25.88 -22.46 -0.76
N ASP A 248 -25.73 -23.54 -1.53
CA ASP A 248 -26.54 -24.75 -1.39
C ASP A 248 -25.89 -25.77 -0.44
N ASN A 249 -24.59 -25.64 -0.16
CA ASN A 249 -23.79 -26.56 0.64
C ASN A 249 -23.02 -25.84 1.76
N TYR A 250 -23.76 -25.13 2.63
CA TYR A 250 -23.16 -24.35 3.73
C TYR A 250 -22.17 -25.14 4.60
N GLY A 251 -22.38 -26.44 4.79
CA GLY A 251 -21.51 -27.29 5.59
C GLY A 251 -20.05 -27.32 5.13
N VAL A 252 -19.77 -27.09 3.84
CA VAL A 252 -18.41 -26.99 3.29
C VAL A 252 -17.75 -25.71 3.80
N ILE A 253 -18.50 -24.62 3.83
CA ILE A 253 -18.00 -23.34 4.34
C ILE A 253 -17.78 -23.38 5.85
N ASP A 254 -18.73 -23.95 6.60
CA ASP A 254 -18.60 -24.12 8.06
C ASP A 254 -17.33 -24.92 8.44
N ASN A 255 -17.03 -25.98 7.68
CA ASN A 255 -15.79 -26.75 7.88
C ASN A 255 -14.54 -25.92 7.59
N PHE A 256 -14.53 -25.14 6.52
CA PHE A 256 -13.44 -24.23 6.19
C PHE A 256 -13.22 -23.18 7.29
N ILE A 257 -14.30 -22.57 7.78
CA ILE A 257 -14.21 -21.56 8.85
C ILE A 257 -13.68 -22.19 10.15
N LYS A 258 -14.17 -23.35 10.54
CA LYS A 258 -13.67 -24.08 11.73
C LYS A 258 -12.19 -24.43 11.62
N GLU A 259 -11.71 -24.75 10.42
CA GLU A 259 -10.29 -25.00 10.20
C GLU A 259 -9.48 -23.70 10.34
N LYS A 260 -9.96 -22.59 9.76
CA LYS A 260 -9.34 -21.28 9.92
C LYS A 260 -9.25 -20.84 11.38
N GLU A 261 -10.26 -21.09 12.18
CA GLU A 261 -10.26 -20.82 13.61
C GLU A 261 -9.27 -21.71 14.37
N ARG A 262 -9.22 -23.00 14.03
CA ARG A 262 -8.30 -23.97 14.65
C ARG A 262 -6.82 -23.59 14.36
N THR A 263 -6.53 -23.10 13.16
CA THR A 263 -5.18 -22.69 12.74
C THR A 263 -4.92 -21.19 12.97
N SER A 264 -5.69 -20.55 13.86
CA SER A 264 -5.60 -19.10 14.11
C SER A 264 -4.21 -18.61 14.57
N GLU A 265 -3.40 -19.48 15.18
CA GLU A 265 -2.03 -19.12 15.59
C GLU A 265 -1.16 -18.72 14.39
N ASP A 266 -1.40 -19.29 13.20
CA ASP A 266 -0.66 -18.98 11.97
C ASP A 266 -1.11 -17.66 11.32
N CYS A 267 -2.23 -17.11 11.75
CA CYS A 267 -2.72 -15.83 11.29
C CYS A 267 -1.97 -14.70 12.00
N VAL A 268 -1.02 -14.08 11.35
CA VAL A 268 -0.28 -12.91 11.85
C VAL A 268 -0.49 -11.72 10.91
N ASN A 269 -0.33 -10.50 11.45
CA ASN A 269 -0.36 -9.30 10.60
C ASN A 269 0.86 -9.28 9.67
N ASP A 270 0.66 -8.76 8.47
CA ASP A 270 1.75 -8.65 7.50
C ASP A 270 2.67 -7.47 7.80
N PRO A 271 3.97 -7.59 7.50
CA PRO A 271 4.91 -6.47 7.65
C PRO A 271 4.55 -5.31 6.71
N LEU A 272 4.67 -4.08 7.21
CA LEU A 272 4.34 -2.84 6.48
C LEU A 272 5.45 -2.35 5.54
N PHE A 273 6.19 -3.24 4.90
CA PHE A 273 7.41 -2.85 4.17
C PHE A 273 7.21 -2.66 2.67
N THR A 274 6.17 -3.21 2.10
CA THR A 274 5.89 -3.11 0.68
C THR A 274 4.85 -2.04 0.42
N GLN A 275 5.30 -0.86 0.05
CA GLN A 275 4.46 0.32 -0.07
C GLN A 275 3.76 0.47 -1.42
N ILE A 276 4.10 -0.37 -2.40
CA ILE A 276 3.55 -0.31 -3.74
C ILE A 276 3.00 -1.67 -4.14
N PRO A 277 1.77 -1.75 -4.66
CA PRO A 277 1.25 -2.98 -5.23
C PRO A 277 2.12 -3.45 -6.40
N VAL A 278 2.37 -4.75 -6.50
CA VAL A 278 3.08 -5.35 -7.64
C VAL A 278 2.48 -4.90 -8.98
N ILE A 279 1.15 -4.87 -9.09
CA ILE A 279 0.46 -4.40 -10.30
C ILE A 279 0.80 -2.93 -10.61
N SER A 280 0.88 -2.07 -9.60
CA SER A 280 1.24 -0.65 -9.78
C SER A 280 2.71 -0.50 -10.21
N ALA A 281 3.63 -1.28 -9.65
CA ALA A 281 5.04 -1.32 -10.06
C ALA A 281 5.16 -1.72 -11.54
N ARG A 282 4.48 -2.78 -11.96
CA ARG A 282 4.43 -3.22 -13.37
C ARG A 282 3.83 -2.16 -14.30
N ARG A 283 2.74 -1.48 -13.89
CA ARG A 283 2.14 -0.40 -14.68
C ARG A 283 3.12 0.76 -14.87
N LYS A 284 3.82 1.18 -13.81
CA LYS A 284 4.83 2.24 -13.89
C LYS A 284 6.00 1.82 -14.79
N LEU A 285 6.50 0.60 -14.64
CA LEU A 285 7.55 0.05 -15.51
C LEU A 285 7.10 0.00 -16.98
N ALA A 286 5.88 -0.46 -17.26
CA ALA A 286 5.31 -0.49 -18.61
C ALA A 286 5.15 0.93 -19.19
N ALA A 287 4.78 1.92 -18.37
CA ALA A 287 4.72 3.32 -18.79
C ALA A 287 6.13 3.84 -19.15
N ILE A 288 7.15 3.59 -18.31
CA ILE A 288 8.54 3.95 -18.57
C ILE A 288 9.02 3.37 -19.91
N LYS A 289 8.78 2.07 -20.16
CA LYS A 289 9.18 1.38 -21.39
C LYS A 289 8.53 1.95 -22.66
N LYS A 290 7.30 2.48 -22.56
CA LYS A 290 6.56 3.07 -23.69
C LYS A 290 7.00 4.50 -24.02
N LEU A 291 7.66 5.20 -23.12
CA LEU A 291 8.10 6.58 -23.36
C LEU A 291 9.19 6.62 -24.43
N PRO A 292 9.09 7.52 -25.41
CA PRO A 292 10.16 7.74 -26.37
C PRO A 292 11.40 8.29 -25.66
N THR A 293 12.57 8.03 -26.24
CA THR A 293 13.83 8.57 -25.73
C THR A 293 14.02 9.99 -26.26
N GLY A 294 14.35 10.93 -25.40
CA GLY A 294 14.51 12.33 -25.72
C GLY A 294 13.50 13.23 -25.03
N LYS A 295 13.25 14.41 -25.59
CA LYS A 295 12.39 15.44 -25.02
C LYS A 295 11.02 15.57 -25.72
N ASP A 296 10.80 14.80 -26.76
CA ASP A 296 9.57 14.89 -27.55
C ASP A 296 8.34 14.68 -26.65
N GLU A 297 7.33 15.53 -26.81
CA GLU A 297 6.09 15.51 -26.01
C GLU A 297 6.30 15.54 -24.48
N GLY A 298 7.43 16.07 -24.00
CA GLY A 298 7.78 16.08 -22.59
C GLY A 298 8.13 14.70 -22.02
N ALA A 299 8.64 13.79 -22.86
CA ALA A 299 8.98 12.44 -22.47
C ALA A 299 10.08 12.37 -21.40
N ASP A 300 11.00 13.32 -21.40
CA ASP A 300 12.02 13.47 -20.36
C ASP A 300 11.39 13.75 -18.99
N ILE A 301 10.43 14.67 -18.92
CA ILE A 301 9.72 15.02 -17.68
C ILE A 301 8.88 13.83 -17.18
N LYS A 302 8.18 13.16 -18.10
CA LYS A 302 7.37 11.98 -17.77
C LYS A 302 8.24 10.82 -17.27
N TYR A 303 9.42 10.62 -17.88
CA TYR A 303 10.38 9.59 -17.48
C TYR A 303 10.89 9.84 -16.06
N GLU A 304 11.39 11.07 -15.80
CA GLU A 304 11.88 11.47 -14.47
C GLU A 304 10.80 11.28 -13.40
N LYS A 305 9.56 11.71 -13.67
CA LYS A 305 8.44 11.53 -12.75
C LYS A 305 8.14 10.04 -12.49
N CYS A 306 8.04 9.22 -13.53
CA CYS A 306 7.73 7.79 -13.36
C CYS A 306 8.83 7.04 -12.59
N ILE A 307 10.11 7.31 -12.88
CA ILE A 307 11.24 6.73 -12.14
C ILE A 307 11.22 7.18 -10.68
N ALA A 308 11.05 8.47 -10.43
CA ALA A 308 11.05 9.02 -9.09
C ALA A 308 9.93 8.41 -8.21
N GLU A 309 8.71 8.32 -8.76
CA GLU A 309 7.59 7.69 -8.07
C GLU A 309 7.79 6.19 -7.84
N LEU A 310 8.38 5.48 -8.82
CA LEU A 310 8.67 4.06 -8.69
C LEU A 310 9.72 3.81 -7.60
N PHE A 311 10.81 4.59 -7.60
CA PHE A 311 11.91 4.44 -6.64
C PHE A 311 11.53 4.85 -5.23
N ALA A 312 10.75 5.92 -5.06
CA ALA A 312 10.20 6.30 -3.76
C ALA A 312 9.42 5.16 -3.08
N SER A 313 8.95 4.18 -3.86
CA SER A 313 8.23 3.02 -3.36
C SER A 313 9.10 1.77 -3.27
N LEU A 314 9.87 1.46 -4.32
CA LEU A 314 10.70 0.24 -4.35
C LEU A 314 11.82 0.25 -3.31
N LEU A 315 12.37 1.44 -3.01
CA LEU A 315 13.52 1.59 -2.11
C LEU A 315 13.13 1.91 -0.66
N TYR A 316 11.85 2.12 -0.39
CA TYR A 316 11.33 2.25 0.97
C TYR A 316 11.29 0.87 1.66
N PRO A 317 11.60 0.76 2.96
CA PRO A 317 11.97 1.81 3.93
C PRO A 317 13.49 2.08 4.01
N GLN A 318 14.30 1.42 3.22
CA GLN A 318 15.75 1.54 3.29
C GLN A 318 16.24 2.94 2.88
N LEU A 319 15.63 3.51 1.83
CA LEU A 319 15.78 4.89 1.42
C LEU A 319 14.43 5.59 1.57
N ASP A 320 14.41 6.66 2.33
CA ASP A 320 13.20 7.39 2.71
C ASP A 320 13.26 8.87 2.35
N PHE A 321 12.19 9.63 2.64
CA PHE A 321 12.10 11.06 2.39
C PHE A 321 12.48 11.48 0.96
N ALA A 322 11.97 10.71 -0.04
CA ALA A 322 12.23 11.02 -1.44
C ALA A 322 11.79 12.44 -1.80
N GLN A 323 12.74 13.27 -2.22
CA GLN A 323 12.48 14.66 -2.61
C GLN A 323 13.01 14.93 -4.01
N VAL A 324 12.25 15.70 -4.81
CA VAL A 324 12.76 16.38 -5.99
C VAL A 324 13.19 17.78 -5.57
N GLN A 325 14.44 18.16 -5.85
CA GLN A 325 14.91 19.50 -5.54
C GLN A 325 14.08 20.57 -6.28
N ALA A 326 13.65 21.59 -5.53
CA ALA A 326 12.99 22.74 -6.12
C ALA A 326 14.00 23.56 -6.92
N ARG A 327 13.50 24.27 -7.95
CA ARG A 327 14.31 25.26 -8.69
C ARG A 327 14.97 26.22 -7.71
N THR A 328 16.29 26.40 -7.83
CA THR A 328 16.91 27.57 -7.29
C THR A 328 16.47 28.80 -8.10
N ASP A 329 16.44 29.98 -7.49
CA ASP A 329 16.03 31.28 -8.11
C ASP A 329 16.82 31.64 -9.37
N SER A 330 17.89 30.92 -9.67
CA SER A 330 18.74 31.08 -10.86
C SER A 330 18.20 30.47 -12.15
N GLY A 331 17.00 29.85 -12.14
CA GLY A 331 16.33 29.30 -13.34
C GLY A 331 16.90 28.01 -13.90
N VAL A 332 17.95 27.45 -13.31
CA VAL A 332 18.49 26.14 -13.68
C VAL A 332 17.58 25.08 -13.09
N SER A 333 16.92 24.28 -13.94
CA SER A 333 16.06 23.19 -13.52
C SER A 333 16.92 22.09 -12.89
N ILE A 334 17.04 22.06 -11.57
CA ILE A 334 17.63 20.94 -10.84
C ILE A 334 16.50 19.94 -10.63
N ARG A 335 16.65 18.75 -11.20
CA ARG A 335 15.64 17.67 -11.14
C ARG A 335 16.20 16.42 -10.49
N ASP A 336 17.01 16.59 -9.46
CA ASP A 336 17.60 15.47 -8.75
C ASP A 336 16.59 14.88 -7.80
N LEU A 337 16.57 13.56 -7.74
CA LEU A 337 15.86 12.79 -6.74
C LEU A 337 16.84 12.53 -5.58
N ILE A 338 16.46 12.96 -4.40
CA ILE A 338 17.27 12.79 -3.19
C ILE A 338 16.52 11.94 -2.20
N PHE A 339 17.22 10.97 -1.61
CA PHE A 339 16.72 10.15 -0.51
C PHE A 339 17.55 10.35 0.75
N TYR A 340 16.91 10.23 1.89
CA TYR A 340 17.60 10.06 3.17
C TYR A 340 18.12 8.62 3.30
N ASN A 341 19.40 8.49 3.69
CA ASN A 341 20.02 7.19 3.97
C ASN A 341 19.70 6.75 5.41
N SER A 342 18.75 5.82 5.57
CA SER A 342 18.33 5.31 6.87
C SER A 342 19.38 4.44 7.58
N ARG A 343 20.44 4.00 6.90
CA ARG A 343 21.49 3.08 7.36
C ARG A 343 20.97 1.71 7.84
N THR A 344 19.74 1.38 7.58
CA THR A 344 19.12 0.10 8.00
C THR A 344 19.65 -1.08 7.19
N HIS A 345 20.07 -0.86 5.94
CA HIS A 345 20.62 -1.87 5.07
C HIS A 345 22.16 -1.89 5.13
N PRO A 346 22.84 -3.07 5.14
CA PRO A 346 24.31 -3.15 5.19
C PRO A 346 25.02 -2.34 4.11
N PHE A 347 24.52 -2.38 2.89
CA PHE A 347 25.04 -1.59 1.77
C PHE A 347 24.97 -0.08 2.03
N LEU A 348 23.89 0.42 2.60
CA LEU A 348 23.73 1.83 2.89
C LEU A 348 24.65 2.29 4.04
N ARG A 349 24.99 1.41 4.96
CA ARG A 349 26.03 1.67 5.97
C ARG A 349 27.40 1.82 5.32
N GLU A 350 27.77 0.87 4.42
CA GLU A 350 29.00 0.95 3.63
C GLU A 350 29.09 2.27 2.85
N ILE A 351 28.01 2.70 2.17
CA ILE A 351 27.96 3.98 1.45
C ILE A 351 28.11 5.18 2.39
N MET A 352 27.55 5.11 3.58
CA MET A 352 27.74 6.15 4.58
C MET A 352 29.19 6.23 5.07
N ASP A 353 29.80 5.08 5.36
CA ASP A 353 31.15 4.99 5.91
C ASP A 353 32.21 5.39 4.86
N ASP A 354 32.07 4.94 3.61
CA ASP A 354 33.03 5.18 2.53
C ASP A 354 32.93 6.58 1.91
N TYR A 355 31.72 7.15 1.85
CA TYR A 355 31.42 8.37 1.07
C TYR A 355 30.75 9.48 1.87
N GLY A 356 30.55 9.32 3.17
CA GLY A 356 29.85 10.30 4.02
C GLY A 356 28.41 10.57 3.60
N SER A 357 27.79 9.68 2.78
CA SER A 357 26.53 9.96 2.13
C SER A 357 25.34 9.77 3.06
N ARG A 358 24.96 10.83 3.75
CA ARG A 358 23.72 10.93 4.52
C ARG A 358 22.48 10.98 3.63
N GLN A 359 22.67 11.41 2.41
CA GLN A 359 21.67 11.45 1.36
C GLN A 359 22.19 10.71 0.13
N ILE A 360 21.30 10.11 -0.62
CA ILE A 360 21.59 9.45 -1.90
C ILE A 360 20.99 10.31 -3.00
N THR A 361 21.85 10.92 -3.81
CA THR A 361 21.43 11.72 -4.96
C THR A 361 21.32 10.86 -6.20
N MET A 362 20.20 10.96 -6.89
CA MET A 362 19.94 10.23 -8.13
C MET A 362 19.58 11.22 -9.24
N GLU A 363 20.29 11.14 -10.35
CA GLU A 363 20.06 11.94 -11.55
C GLU A 363 19.45 11.06 -12.63
N MET A 364 18.38 11.52 -13.28
CA MET A 364 17.64 10.75 -14.28
C MET A 364 17.79 11.37 -15.66
N LYS A 365 18.15 10.57 -16.66
CA LYS A 365 18.38 11.04 -18.04
C LYS A 365 17.66 10.18 -19.08
N ASN A 366 16.61 10.76 -19.69
CA ASN A 366 15.89 10.16 -20.80
C ASN A 366 16.62 10.41 -22.14
N VAL A 367 17.81 9.85 -22.30
CA VAL A 367 18.65 10.07 -23.48
C VAL A 367 19.05 8.75 -24.15
N LYS A 368 19.20 8.77 -25.51
CA LYS A 368 19.72 7.61 -26.27
C LYS A 368 21.18 7.31 -25.97
N LYS A 369 21.94 8.33 -25.58
CA LYS A 369 23.37 8.24 -25.27
C LYS A 369 23.68 9.21 -24.15
N VAL A 370 24.26 8.69 -23.09
CA VAL A 370 24.87 9.50 -22.06
C VAL A 370 26.14 10.12 -22.62
N ASP A 371 26.44 11.35 -22.25
CA ASP A 371 27.70 12.01 -22.50
C ASP A 371 28.33 12.51 -21.19
N ARG A 372 29.53 13.03 -21.31
CA ARG A 372 30.32 13.51 -20.16
C ARG A 372 29.60 14.59 -19.35
N THR A 373 28.80 15.44 -20.00
CA THR A 373 28.11 16.57 -19.34
C THR A 373 27.09 16.07 -18.34
N HIS A 374 26.42 14.95 -18.60
CA HIS A 374 25.45 14.33 -17.67
C HIS A 374 26.15 13.81 -16.40
N ILE A 375 27.32 13.20 -16.55
CA ILE A 375 28.12 12.71 -15.41
C ILE A 375 28.66 13.90 -14.60
N ASP A 376 29.19 14.92 -15.29
CA ASP A 376 29.73 16.11 -14.65
C ASP A 376 28.62 16.95 -13.97
N GLN A 377 27.37 16.86 -14.44
CA GLN A 377 26.21 17.45 -13.76
C GLN A 377 25.99 16.79 -12.40
N LEU A 378 25.86 15.46 -12.36
CA LEU A 378 25.70 14.74 -11.09
C LEU A 378 26.91 14.97 -10.17
N ASN A 379 28.14 14.96 -10.72
CA ASN A 379 29.35 15.21 -9.94
C ASN A 379 29.33 16.54 -9.19
N ARG A 380 28.70 17.60 -9.74
CA ARG A 380 28.59 18.93 -9.08
C ARG A 380 27.71 18.89 -7.83
N TYR A 381 26.75 17.94 -7.76
CA TYR A 381 25.87 17.81 -6.59
C TYR A 381 26.47 16.95 -5.48
N LEU A 382 27.51 16.18 -5.78
CA LEU A 382 28.20 15.37 -4.79
C LEU A 382 29.23 16.23 -4.05
N HIS A 383 28.97 16.49 -2.78
CA HIS A 383 29.84 17.26 -1.89
C HIS A 383 29.63 16.82 -0.44
N ASP A 384 30.47 17.29 0.46
CA ASP A 384 30.54 16.78 1.84
C ASP A 384 29.23 16.92 2.63
N GLU A 385 28.36 17.87 2.32
CA GLU A 385 27.08 18.05 3.01
C GLU A 385 26.05 16.99 2.62
N LEU A 386 25.97 16.64 1.33
CA LEU A 386 25.05 15.62 0.82
C LEU A 386 25.67 14.21 0.78
N GLY A 387 26.99 14.16 0.59
CA GLY A 387 27.78 12.95 0.44
C GLY A 387 28.34 12.77 -0.99
N ASN A 388 29.29 11.87 -1.10
CA ASN A 388 30.08 11.64 -2.32
C ASN A 388 29.64 10.39 -3.10
N PHE A 389 28.41 9.92 -2.91
CA PHE A 389 27.80 8.81 -3.65
C PHE A 389 26.55 9.25 -4.41
N GLY A 390 26.51 9.01 -5.72
CA GLY A 390 25.41 9.33 -6.60
C GLY A 390 25.04 8.19 -7.55
N VAL A 391 23.79 8.18 -8.00
CA VAL A 391 23.25 7.21 -8.96
C VAL A 391 22.78 7.92 -10.22
N LEU A 392 23.30 7.51 -11.37
CA LEU A 392 22.88 8.02 -12.67
C LEU A 392 21.95 7.00 -13.33
N ILE A 393 20.69 7.39 -13.52
CA ILE A 393 19.64 6.55 -14.11
C ILE A 393 19.46 6.90 -15.57
N THR A 394 19.61 5.91 -16.46
CA THR A 394 19.66 6.13 -17.91
C THR A 394 18.89 5.06 -18.65
N ARG A 395 18.55 5.33 -19.93
CA ARG A 395 17.87 4.34 -20.78
C ARG A 395 18.78 3.16 -21.14
N THR A 396 20.07 3.41 -21.29
CA THR A 396 21.06 2.44 -21.82
C THR A 396 22.37 2.52 -21.05
N GLU A 397 23.16 1.47 -21.12
CA GLU A 397 24.49 1.37 -20.50
C GLU A 397 25.43 2.49 -20.94
N LEU A 398 26.32 2.91 -20.02
CA LEU A 398 27.41 3.82 -20.31
C LEU A 398 28.41 3.18 -21.27
N LYS A 399 28.87 3.93 -22.26
CA LYS A 399 29.97 3.50 -23.12
C LYS A 399 31.30 3.56 -22.36
N ARG A 400 32.35 3.01 -22.98
CA ARG A 400 33.69 2.90 -22.36
C ARG A 400 34.23 4.24 -21.86
N ALA A 401 34.07 5.32 -22.64
CA ALA A 401 34.59 6.64 -22.27
C ALA A 401 33.88 7.24 -21.05
N GLU A 402 32.54 7.07 -20.98
CA GLU A 402 31.72 7.56 -19.87
C GLU A 402 31.97 6.72 -18.60
N ARG A 403 32.14 5.40 -18.72
CA ARG A 403 32.57 4.56 -17.60
C ARG A 403 33.94 4.96 -17.08
N GLN A 404 34.90 5.20 -17.98
CA GLN A 404 36.22 5.67 -17.56
C GLN A 404 36.13 7.00 -16.79
N ARG A 405 35.25 7.91 -17.23
CA ARG A 405 35.01 9.17 -16.51
C ARG A 405 34.53 8.95 -15.08
N THR A 406 33.64 8.00 -14.82
CA THR A 406 33.18 7.71 -13.45
C THR A 406 34.31 7.12 -12.59
N VAL A 407 35.16 6.28 -13.17
CA VAL A 407 36.36 5.74 -12.51
C VAL A 407 37.38 6.86 -12.19
N ASP A 408 37.59 7.80 -13.11
CA ASP A 408 38.50 8.94 -12.93
C ASP A 408 38.01 9.84 -11.78
N LEU A 409 36.70 10.09 -11.66
CA LEU A 409 36.11 10.83 -10.58
C LEU A 409 36.31 10.12 -9.21
N TRP A 410 36.17 8.82 -9.20
CA TRP A 410 36.44 8.04 -7.98
C TRP A 410 37.92 8.10 -7.60
N SER A 411 38.82 7.93 -8.55
CA SER A 411 40.26 7.94 -8.31
C SER A 411 40.77 9.30 -7.83
N GLY A 412 40.31 10.39 -8.47
CA GLY A 412 40.77 11.74 -8.22
C GLY A 412 40.04 12.48 -7.09
N GLN A 413 38.76 12.18 -6.86
CA GLN A 413 37.90 12.95 -5.93
C GLN A 413 37.20 12.09 -4.88
N ARG A 414 37.37 10.76 -4.93
CA ARG A 414 36.65 9.81 -4.07
C ARG A 414 35.13 9.92 -4.18
N LYS A 415 34.62 10.33 -5.35
CA LYS A 415 33.19 10.40 -5.65
C LYS A 415 32.75 9.19 -6.45
N SER A 416 31.79 8.47 -5.96
CA SER A 416 31.24 7.28 -6.62
C SER A 416 29.98 7.63 -7.41
N ILE A 417 30.00 7.42 -8.71
CA ILE A 417 28.83 7.56 -9.58
C ILE A 417 28.52 6.22 -10.21
N VAL A 418 27.46 5.58 -9.74
CA VAL A 418 26.99 4.30 -10.24
C VAL A 418 25.86 4.53 -11.24
N SER A 419 25.94 3.86 -12.41
CA SER A 419 24.87 3.93 -13.40
C SER A 419 23.95 2.71 -13.29
N ILE A 420 22.66 2.96 -13.42
CA ILE A 420 21.60 1.95 -13.59
C ILE A 420 20.78 2.28 -14.83
N THR A 421 20.25 1.24 -15.44
CA THR A 421 19.53 1.33 -16.73
C THR A 421 18.07 0.90 -16.55
N ASP A 422 17.24 1.10 -17.60
CA ASP A 422 15.87 0.58 -17.62
C ASP A 422 15.82 -0.93 -17.37
N MET A 423 16.84 -1.69 -17.80
CA MET A 423 16.92 -3.14 -17.51
C MET A 423 17.16 -3.41 -16.03
N ASP A 424 17.97 -2.59 -15.37
CA ASP A 424 18.20 -2.71 -13.93
C ASP A 424 16.95 -2.31 -13.14
N VAL A 425 16.21 -1.31 -13.62
CA VAL A 425 14.90 -0.92 -13.05
C VAL A 425 13.89 -2.07 -13.18
N GLU A 426 13.86 -2.75 -14.34
CA GLU A 426 13.05 -3.95 -14.52
C GLU A 426 13.44 -5.05 -13.53
N GLN A 427 14.73 -5.32 -13.37
CA GLN A 427 15.23 -6.28 -12.40
C GLN A 427 14.86 -5.89 -10.96
N MET A 428 14.86 -4.60 -10.61
CA MET A 428 14.39 -4.14 -9.31
C MET A 428 12.91 -4.48 -9.08
N VAL A 429 12.05 -4.33 -10.09
CA VAL A 429 10.63 -4.70 -10.01
C VAL A 429 10.47 -6.22 -9.87
N GLU A 430 11.21 -7.02 -10.63
CA GLU A 430 11.19 -8.49 -10.53
C GLU A 430 11.62 -8.99 -9.14
N VAL A 431 12.69 -8.41 -8.59
CA VAL A 431 13.19 -8.72 -7.24
C VAL A 431 12.15 -8.35 -6.19
N PHE A 432 11.49 -7.19 -6.36
CA PHE A 432 10.40 -6.75 -5.50
C PHE A 432 9.20 -7.73 -5.52
N GLU A 433 8.83 -8.21 -6.70
CA GLU A 433 7.74 -9.16 -6.89
C GLU A 433 8.03 -10.54 -6.29
N SER A 434 9.26 -11.03 -6.50
CA SER A 434 9.68 -12.35 -6.02
C SER A 434 9.82 -12.41 -4.49
N LYS A 435 9.91 -11.27 -3.82
CA LYS A 435 10.10 -11.14 -2.35
C LYS A 435 11.34 -11.89 -1.81
N GLN A 436 12.26 -12.29 -2.68
CA GLN A 436 13.46 -13.03 -2.27
C GLN A 436 14.60 -12.12 -1.83
N ARG A 437 14.63 -10.88 -2.34
CA ARG A 437 15.67 -9.88 -2.07
C ARG A 437 15.08 -8.48 -2.05
N ALA A 438 15.84 -7.52 -1.52
CA ALA A 438 15.46 -6.11 -1.62
C ALA A 438 15.82 -5.54 -3.00
N PRO A 439 14.99 -4.66 -3.60
CA PRO A 439 15.35 -3.95 -4.84
C PRO A 439 16.70 -3.22 -4.75
N LEU A 440 17.07 -2.77 -3.56
CA LEU A 440 18.36 -2.12 -3.28
C LEU A 440 19.57 -3.04 -3.55
N ASP A 441 19.40 -4.37 -3.53
CA ASP A 441 20.47 -5.32 -3.87
C ASP A 441 20.89 -5.25 -5.34
N VAL A 442 20.00 -4.79 -6.23
CA VAL A 442 20.35 -4.53 -7.64
C VAL A 442 21.32 -3.35 -7.72
N LEU A 443 21.05 -2.27 -6.99
CA LEU A 443 21.97 -1.13 -6.89
C LEU A 443 23.31 -1.53 -6.27
N LYS A 444 23.29 -2.35 -5.20
CA LYS A 444 24.50 -2.91 -4.58
C LYS A 444 25.33 -3.72 -5.58
N LYS A 445 24.69 -4.56 -6.42
CA LYS A 445 25.39 -5.31 -7.47
C LYS A 445 26.12 -4.37 -8.41
N LYS A 446 25.46 -3.33 -8.92
CA LYS A 446 26.07 -2.33 -9.81
C LYS A 446 27.21 -1.57 -9.14
N TYR A 447 27.08 -1.24 -7.86
CA TYR A 447 28.17 -0.65 -7.08
C TYR A 447 29.38 -1.57 -6.97
N VAL A 448 29.19 -2.85 -6.69
CA VAL A 448 30.28 -3.83 -6.65
C VAL A 448 30.98 -3.96 -8.01
N GLU A 449 30.21 -3.98 -9.11
CA GLU A 449 30.76 -4.00 -10.48
C GLU A 449 31.61 -2.73 -10.75
N PHE A 450 31.10 -1.56 -10.37
CA PHE A 450 31.82 -0.30 -10.45
C PHE A 450 33.12 -0.33 -9.62
N ARG A 451 33.05 -0.75 -8.36
CA ARG A 451 34.21 -0.84 -7.47
C ARG A 451 35.32 -1.77 -7.99
N ARG A 452 34.95 -2.86 -8.65
CA ARG A 452 35.94 -3.77 -9.29
C ARG A 452 36.66 -3.14 -10.48
N ALA A 453 36.07 -2.13 -11.11
CA ALA A 453 36.69 -1.37 -12.20
C ALA A 453 37.59 -0.23 -11.70
N CYS A 454 37.49 0.12 -10.41
CA CYS A 454 38.31 1.16 -9.80
C CYS A 454 39.67 0.62 -9.36
N PRO A 455 40.78 1.41 -9.50
CA PRO A 455 42.12 1.01 -9.08
C PRO A 455 42.28 0.88 -7.56
#